data_a709db5b24bbce9aa7c1c9d7c9c83f7b
#
_entry.id   a709db5b24bbce9aa7c1c9d7c9c83f7b
#
_cell.length_a   1.000
_cell.length_b   1.000
_cell.length_c   1.000
_cell.angle_alpha   90.00
_cell.angle_beta   90.00
_cell.angle_gamma   90.00
#
_symmetry.space_group_name_H-M   'P 1'
#
loop_
_entity.id
_entity.type
_entity.pdbx_description
1 polymer ?
#
loop_
_entity_poly.entity_id
_entity_poly.type
_entity_poly.pdbx_seq_one_letter_code
_entity_poly.pdbx_strand_id
1 'polypeptide(L)'
;MTRPPAAAATVRRAVDAAGCAPVRDLVVAHARHERSDVAVPADWAEGVVGLIAAGRLDLFVAVVDGEAVGYASVTTDVATWSAAPYAHLDCLFVAQGRRDLGVGRLLVRAVVDHVRARGLGELQWQTPAWNEDAIRFYRRLGAQGRRKERFTWALAPGR
;
A
#
# COMPACT_ATOMS: atom_id res chain seq x y z
N MET A 1 -31.35 20.74 -7.66
CA MET A 1 -30.03 20.99 -7.01
C MET A 1 -29.04 19.92 -7.52
N THR A 2 -28.18 20.29 -8.45
CA THR A 2 -27.13 19.41 -8.99
C THR A 2 -26.05 19.26 -7.92
N ARG A 3 -25.82 18.01 -7.49
CA ARG A 3 -24.70 17.65 -6.62
C ARG A 3 -23.39 18.12 -7.31
N PRO A 4 -22.52 18.87 -6.63
CA PRO A 4 -21.25 19.25 -7.22
C PRO A 4 -20.49 18.00 -7.69
N PRO A 5 -19.74 18.07 -8.79
CA PRO A 5 -18.95 16.95 -9.25
C PRO A 5 -18.02 16.50 -8.12
N ALA A 6 -18.00 15.20 -7.85
CA ALA A 6 -17.09 14.64 -6.86
C ALA A 6 -15.66 15.04 -7.25
N ALA A 7 -14.92 15.64 -6.31
CA ALA A 7 -13.54 16.02 -6.58
C ALA A 7 -12.73 14.80 -7.03
N ALA A 8 -11.92 15.00 -8.07
CA ALA A 8 -11.10 13.93 -8.61
C ALA A 8 -10.03 13.54 -7.60
N ALA A 9 -9.89 12.26 -7.34
CA ALA A 9 -8.81 11.74 -6.51
C ALA A 9 -7.46 11.97 -7.23
N THR A 10 -6.46 12.41 -6.47
CA THR A 10 -5.07 12.50 -6.92
C THR A 10 -4.19 11.59 -6.10
N VAL A 11 -3.07 11.12 -6.67
CA VAL A 11 -2.09 10.31 -5.94
C VAL A 11 -0.75 11.04 -5.93
N ARG A 12 -0.14 11.14 -4.76
CA ARG A 12 1.19 11.72 -4.58
C ARG A 12 2.11 10.75 -3.83
N ARG A 13 3.41 10.88 -4.03
CA ARG A 13 4.42 10.23 -3.18
C ARG A 13 4.60 11.05 -1.91
N ALA A 14 4.56 10.40 -0.76
CA ALA A 14 4.95 11.00 0.51
C ALA A 14 6.48 10.84 0.67
N VAL A 15 7.16 11.93 1.04
CA VAL A 15 8.62 11.95 1.18
C VAL A 15 9.08 12.53 2.50
N ASP A 16 8.17 13.11 3.27
CA ASP A 16 8.42 13.79 4.53
C ASP A 16 7.34 13.51 5.58
N ALA A 17 7.54 14.01 6.78
CA ALA A 17 6.61 13.83 7.89
C ALA A 17 5.22 14.40 7.62
N ALA A 18 5.12 15.55 6.98
CA ALA A 18 3.84 16.17 6.63
C ALA A 18 3.05 15.33 5.62
N GLY A 19 3.75 14.68 4.69
CA GLY A 19 3.17 13.77 3.73
C GLY A 19 2.75 12.43 4.33
N CYS A 20 3.49 11.92 5.32
CA CYS A 20 3.25 10.63 5.95
C CYS A 20 2.21 10.69 7.09
N ALA A 21 2.19 11.76 7.89
CA ALA A 21 1.35 11.87 9.08
C ALA A 21 -0.15 11.57 8.83
N PRO A 22 -0.80 12.08 7.75
CA PRO A 22 -2.21 11.79 7.49
C PRO A 22 -2.50 10.31 7.16
N VAL A 23 -1.47 9.52 6.86
CA VAL A 23 -1.62 8.11 6.48
C VAL A 23 -1.75 7.20 7.69
N ARG A 24 -1.25 7.62 8.87
CA ARG A 24 -1.24 6.79 10.07
C ARG A 24 -2.63 6.26 10.43
N ASP A 25 -3.66 7.09 10.40
CA ASP A 25 -5.03 6.68 10.72
C ASP A 25 -5.59 5.69 9.68
N LEU A 26 -5.19 5.83 8.42
CA LEU A 26 -5.52 4.85 7.38
C LEU A 26 -4.82 3.50 7.64
N VAL A 27 -3.59 3.50 8.14
CA VAL A 27 -2.87 2.27 8.53
C VAL A 27 -3.57 1.59 9.70
N VAL A 28 -4.01 2.34 10.71
CA VAL A 28 -4.81 1.79 11.83
C VAL A 28 -6.12 1.19 11.32
N ALA A 29 -6.82 1.88 10.43
CA ALA A 29 -8.07 1.37 9.82
C ALA A 29 -7.83 0.13 8.97
N HIS A 30 -6.69 0.07 8.24
CA HIS A 30 -6.29 -1.08 7.45
C HIS A 30 -6.01 -2.31 8.32
N ALA A 31 -5.22 -2.14 9.39
CA ALA A 31 -4.93 -3.22 10.34
C ALA A 31 -6.23 -3.82 10.91
N ARG A 32 -7.18 -2.99 11.31
CA ARG A 32 -8.51 -3.45 11.77
C ARG A 32 -9.28 -4.19 10.67
N HIS A 33 -9.25 -3.69 9.45
CA HIS A 33 -9.92 -4.32 8.31
C HIS A 33 -9.34 -5.72 8.04
N GLU A 34 -8.04 -5.88 8.15
CA GLU A 34 -7.36 -7.18 7.98
C GLU A 34 -7.38 -8.05 9.25
N ARG A 35 -8.09 -7.63 10.29
CA ARG A 35 -8.19 -8.37 11.57
C ARG A 35 -6.82 -8.62 12.20
N SER A 36 -5.91 -7.66 12.05
CA SER A 36 -4.56 -7.70 12.60
C SER A 36 -4.54 -7.12 14.01
N ASP A 37 -3.83 -7.79 14.92
CA ASP A 37 -3.58 -7.32 16.29
C ASP A 37 -2.37 -6.38 16.39
N VAL A 38 -1.80 -5.95 15.27
CA VAL A 38 -0.65 -5.06 15.24
C VAL A 38 -1.01 -3.69 15.79
N ALA A 39 -0.30 -3.25 16.83
CA ALA A 39 -0.36 -1.89 17.33
C ALA A 39 0.47 -0.97 16.42
N VAL A 40 -0.17 0.02 15.81
CA VAL A 40 0.53 1.05 15.02
C VAL A 40 1.18 2.05 15.96
N PRO A 41 2.52 2.23 15.94
CA PRO A 41 3.23 3.11 16.85
C PRO A 41 2.76 4.57 16.75
N ALA A 42 2.90 5.34 17.85
CA ALA A 42 2.58 6.77 17.82
C ALA A 42 3.49 7.55 16.88
N ASP A 43 4.77 7.17 16.82
CA ASP A 43 5.83 7.73 15.97
C ASP A 43 5.94 7.02 14.60
N TRP A 44 4.86 6.40 14.14
CA TRP A 44 4.83 5.67 12.87
C TRP A 44 5.31 6.51 11.68
N ALA A 45 4.90 7.78 11.64
CA ALA A 45 5.24 8.67 10.52
C ALA A 45 6.75 8.94 10.44
N GLU A 46 7.39 9.17 11.58
CA GLU A 46 8.84 9.37 11.70
C GLU A 46 9.59 8.11 11.28
N GLY A 47 9.14 6.94 11.74
CA GLY A 47 9.71 5.65 11.35
C GLY A 47 9.63 5.42 9.84
N VAL A 48 8.49 5.72 9.23
CA VAL A 48 8.29 5.58 7.77
C VAL A 48 9.15 6.57 6.99
N VAL A 49 9.27 7.82 7.44
CA VAL A 49 10.18 8.81 6.82
C VAL A 49 11.63 8.31 6.83
N GLY A 50 12.07 7.71 7.94
CA GLY A 50 13.39 7.09 8.01
C GLY A 50 13.59 5.98 6.99
N LEU A 51 12.59 5.11 6.79
CA LEU A 51 12.63 4.05 5.77
C LEU A 51 12.64 4.61 4.34
N ILE A 52 11.87 5.67 4.08
CA ILE A 52 11.85 6.35 2.78
C ILE A 52 13.22 6.99 2.49
N ALA A 53 13.79 7.70 3.46
CA ALA A 53 15.11 8.32 3.34
C ALA A 53 16.23 7.28 3.09
N ALA A 54 16.09 6.09 3.68
CA ALA A 54 17.00 4.97 3.46
C ALA A 54 16.75 4.21 2.14
N GLY A 55 15.77 4.62 1.32
CA GLY A 55 15.40 3.94 0.07
C GLY A 55 14.79 2.55 0.27
N ARG A 56 14.25 2.26 1.46
CA ARG A 56 13.69 0.95 1.84
C ARG A 56 12.19 0.85 1.59
N LEU A 57 11.51 1.99 1.50
CA LEU A 57 10.06 2.09 1.33
C LEU A 57 9.71 3.27 0.43
N ASP A 58 8.73 3.09 -0.43
CA ASP A 58 8.02 4.16 -1.13
C ASP A 58 6.56 4.19 -0.65
N LEU A 59 6.04 5.38 -0.35
CA LEU A 59 4.68 5.57 0.14
C LEU A 59 3.90 6.47 -0.82
N PHE A 60 2.75 5.98 -1.29
CA PHE A 60 1.81 6.69 -2.17
C PHE A 60 0.54 6.99 -1.40
N VAL A 61 0.04 8.21 -1.53
CA VAL A 61 -1.15 8.69 -0.82
C VAL A 61 -2.17 9.20 -1.82
N ALA A 62 -3.37 8.64 -1.76
CA ALA A 62 -4.52 9.15 -2.51
C ALA A 62 -5.22 10.24 -1.70
N VAL A 63 -5.47 11.37 -2.33
CA VAL A 63 -6.07 12.56 -1.72
C VAL A 63 -7.32 12.96 -2.49
N VAL A 64 -8.40 13.26 -1.76
CA VAL A 64 -9.66 13.83 -2.26
C VAL A 64 -10.01 15.01 -1.37
N ASP A 65 -10.27 16.18 -1.94
CA ASP A 65 -10.61 17.41 -1.19
C ASP A 65 -9.60 17.77 -0.09
N GLY A 66 -8.32 17.47 -0.30
CA GLY A 66 -7.25 17.71 0.68
C GLY A 66 -7.12 16.61 1.75
N GLU A 67 -8.02 15.64 1.80
CA GLU A 67 -7.98 14.53 2.76
C GLU A 67 -7.30 13.30 2.18
N ALA A 68 -6.44 12.63 2.98
CA ALA A 68 -5.90 11.33 2.65
C ALA A 68 -7.00 10.27 2.76
N VAL A 69 -7.32 9.60 1.66
CA VAL A 69 -8.42 8.62 1.58
C VAL A 69 -7.96 7.21 1.26
N GLY A 70 -6.69 7.03 0.99
CA GLY A 70 -6.08 5.72 0.72
C GLY A 70 -4.58 5.82 0.61
N TYR A 71 -3.90 4.69 0.68
CA TYR A 71 -2.45 4.63 0.54
C TYR A 71 -1.99 3.31 -0.07
N ALA A 72 -0.78 3.32 -0.60
CA ALA A 72 -0.04 2.13 -1.00
C ALA A 72 1.43 2.27 -0.56
N SER A 73 2.02 1.19 -0.10
CA SER A 73 3.44 1.13 0.23
C SER A 73 4.15 0.06 -0.58
N VAL A 74 5.37 0.36 -1.02
CA VAL A 74 6.15 -0.50 -1.91
C VAL A 74 7.57 -0.65 -1.36
N THR A 75 8.05 -1.89 -1.34
CA THR A 75 9.45 -2.24 -1.03
C THR A 75 10.10 -2.90 -2.25
N THR A 76 11.40 -3.12 -2.18
CA THR A 76 12.14 -3.89 -3.19
C THR A 76 12.73 -5.11 -2.53
N ASP A 77 12.40 -6.27 -3.06
CA ASP A 77 12.92 -7.56 -2.63
C ASP A 77 13.79 -8.19 -3.74
N VAL A 78 14.47 -9.28 -3.42
CA VAL A 78 15.30 -10.04 -4.35
C VAL A 78 14.76 -11.45 -4.50
N ALA A 79 14.54 -11.86 -5.74
CA ALA A 79 14.20 -13.24 -6.08
C ALA A 79 15.48 -14.03 -6.35
N THR A 80 15.83 -14.94 -5.45
CA THR A 80 17.05 -15.76 -5.56
C THR A 80 17.08 -16.60 -6.83
N TRP A 81 15.93 -17.12 -7.28
CA TRP A 81 15.87 -17.98 -8.46
C TRP A 81 16.20 -17.25 -9.77
N SER A 82 15.84 -15.97 -9.86
CA SER A 82 16.16 -15.13 -11.04
C SER A 82 17.39 -14.25 -10.82
N ALA A 83 17.94 -14.22 -9.58
CA ALA A 83 19.01 -13.32 -9.15
C ALA A 83 18.69 -11.84 -9.48
N ALA A 84 17.41 -11.46 -9.40
CA ALA A 84 16.92 -10.16 -9.81
C ALA A 84 16.02 -9.51 -8.73
N PRO A 85 16.04 -8.17 -8.63
CA PRO A 85 15.12 -7.46 -7.77
C PRO A 85 13.70 -7.45 -8.36
N TYR A 86 12.71 -7.40 -7.49
CA TYR A 86 11.31 -7.17 -7.83
C TYR A 86 10.66 -6.21 -6.83
N ALA A 87 9.58 -5.56 -7.22
CA ALA A 87 8.81 -4.73 -6.31
C ALA A 87 7.80 -5.56 -5.52
N HIS A 88 7.66 -5.25 -4.23
CA HIS A 88 6.64 -5.81 -3.36
C HIS A 88 5.68 -4.68 -2.94
N LEU A 89 4.40 -4.79 -3.33
CA LEU A 89 3.34 -3.95 -2.79
C LEU A 89 2.96 -4.50 -1.42
N ASP A 90 3.47 -3.88 -0.36
CA ASP A 90 3.28 -4.34 1.01
C ASP A 90 1.87 -4.03 1.50
N CYS A 91 1.39 -2.81 1.26
CA CYS A 91 0.04 -2.39 1.62
C CYS A 91 -0.67 -1.70 0.46
N LEU A 92 -1.99 -1.92 0.37
CA LEU A 92 -2.92 -1.13 -0.43
C LEU A 92 -4.23 -1.03 0.33
N PHE A 93 -4.62 0.19 0.68
CA PHE A 93 -5.86 0.43 1.41
C PHE A 93 -6.58 1.69 0.92
N VAL A 94 -7.90 1.60 0.85
CA VAL A 94 -8.80 2.74 0.60
C VAL A 94 -9.84 2.76 1.70
N ALA A 95 -10.06 3.92 2.30
CA ALA A 95 -11.06 4.12 3.34
C ALA A 95 -12.44 3.65 2.85
N GLN A 96 -13.23 3.01 3.74
CA GLN A 96 -14.46 2.32 3.39
C GLN A 96 -15.44 3.21 2.61
N GLY A 97 -15.64 4.46 3.03
CA GLY A 97 -16.53 5.41 2.37
C GLY A 97 -16.01 5.98 1.03
N ARG A 98 -14.80 5.58 0.61
CA ARG A 98 -14.13 6.03 -0.62
C ARG A 98 -13.82 4.89 -1.58
N ARG A 99 -14.30 3.68 -1.30
CA ARG A 99 -14.20 2.52 -2.19
C ARG A 99 -15.14 2.68 -3.38
N ASP A 100 -14.89 1.91 -4.44
CA ASP A 100 -15.66 1.91 -5.69
C ASP A 100 -15.68 3.23 -6.49
N LEU A 101 -14.87 4.21 -6.06
CA LEU A 101 -14.66 5.50 -6.73
C LEU A 101 -13.38 5.52 -7.59
N GLY A 102 -12.77 4.37 -7.87
CA GLY A 102 -11.57 4.26 -8.68
C GLY A 102 -10.25 4.58 -7.95
N VAL A 103 -10.30 4.96 -6.67
CA VAL A 103 -9.11 5.35 -5.87
C VAL A 103 -8.07 4.23 -5.81
N GLY A 104 -8.49 2.99 -5.56
CA GLY A 104 -7.60 1.83 -5.55
C GLY A 104 -6.88 1.61 -6.88
N ARG A 105 -7.57 1.80 -8.00
CA ARG A 105 -6.98 1.71 -9.35
C ARG A 105 -5.94 2.80 -9.58
N LEU A 106 -6.19 4.02 -9.12
CA LEU A 106 -5.23 5.13 -9.23
C LEU A 106 -3.96 4.84 -8.41
N LEU A 107 -4.10 4.32 -7.19
CA LEU A 107 -2.97 3.91 -6.36
C LEU A 107 -2.14 2.82 -7.04
N VAL A 108 -2.77 1.75 -7.53
CA VAL A 108 -2.06 0.67 -8.23
C VAL A 108 -1.36 1.19 -9.49
N ARG A 109 -2.01 2.08 -10.25
CA ARG A 109 -1.39 2.70 -11.42
C ARG A 109 -0.15 3.50 -11.05
N ALA A 110 -0.21 4.34 -10.02
CA ALA A 110 0.94 5.11 -9.55
C ALA A 110 2.10 4.20 -9.11
N VAL A 111 1.79 3.10 -8.42
CA VAL A 111 2.77 2.08 -8.04
C VAL A 111 3.40 1.42 -9.28
N VAL A 112 2.59 0.97 -10.23
CA VAL A 112 3.08 0.32 -11.46
C VAL A 112 3.97 1.26 -12.27
N ASP A 113 3.57 2.53 -12.42
CA ASP A 113 4.38 3.52 -13.14
C ASP A 113 5.72 3.77 -12.42
N HIS A 114 5.71 3.84 -11.09
CA HIS A 114 6.94 3.95 -10.29
C HIS A 114 7.86 2.72 -10.43
N VAL A 115 7.30 1.52 -10.34
CA VAL A 115 8.04 0.26 -10.48
C VAL A 115 8.71 0.17 -11.87
N ARG A 116 7.98 0.54 -12.91
CA ARG A 116 8.50 0.61 -14.28
C ARG A 116 9.62 1.65 -14.43
N ALA A 117 9.44 2.84 -13.86
CA ALA A 117 10.45 3.90 -13.89
C ALA A 117 11.75 3.49 -13.18
N ARG A 118 11.69 2.56 -12.22
CA ARG A 118 12.86 1.95 -11.58
C ARG A 118 13.46 0.76 -12.35
N GLY A 119 12.93 0.41 -13.50
CA GLY A 119 13.40 -0.70 -14.30
C GLY A 119 13.06 -2.09 -13.73
N LEU A 120 12.13 -2.17 -12.77
CA LEU A 120 11.70 -3.44 -12.19
C LEU A 120 10.61 -4.07 -13.08
N GLY A 121 10.77 -5.34 -13.41
CA GLY A 121 9.87 -6.07 -14.32
C GLY A 121 8.72 -6.79 -13.64
N GLU A 122 8.69 -6.84 -12.30
CA GLU A 122 7.72 -7.62 -11.55
C GLU A 122 7.24 -6.86 -10.31
N LEU A 123 5.94 -6.96 -10.04
CA LEU A 123 5.29 -6.47 -8.83
C LEU A 123 4.51 -7.62 -8.20
N GLN A 124 4.85 -7.97 -6.97
CA GLN A 124 4.18 -9.02 -6.20
C GLN A 124 3.47 -8.42 -4.98
N TRP A 125 2.41 -9.08 -4.51
CA TRP A 125 1.72 -8.75 -3.24
C TRP A 125 0.93 -9.93 -2.73
N GLN A 126 0.37 -9.77 -1.53
CA GLN A 126 -0.47 -10.75 -0.87
C GLN A 126 -1.77 -10.09 -0.41
N THR A 127 -2.82 -10.89 -0.28
CA THR A 127 -4.06 -10.50 0.39
C THR A 127 -4.60 -11.72 1.14
N PRO A 128 -5.27 -11.54 2.29
CA PRO A 128 -5.88 -12.65 3.01
C PRO A 128 -6.85 -13.44 2.11
N ALA A 129 -6.82 -14.77 2.21
CA ALA A 129 -7.65 -15.64 1.38
C ALA A 129 -9.16 -15.39 1.54
N TRP A 130 -9.59 -14.87 2.70
CA TRP A 130 -10.98 -14.51 2.96
C TRP A 130 -11.39 -13.17 2.33
N ASN A 131 -10.43 -12.33 1.88
CA ASN A 131 -10.71 -11.01 1.32
C ASN A 131 -11.08 -11.12 -0.18
N GLU A 132 -12.26 -11.68 -0.44
CA GLU A 132 -12.72 -11.92 -1.81
C GLU A 132 -12.87 -10.64 -2.63
N ASP A 133 -13.23 -9.52 -1.99
CA ASP A 133 -13.36 -8.22 -2.67
C ASP A 133 -12.02 -7.74 -3.23
N ALA A 134 -10.95 -7.85 -2.44
CA ALA A 134 -9.60 -7.54 -2.91
C ALA A 134 -9.16 -8.49 -4.02
N ILE A 135 -9.41 -9.80 -3.88
CA ILE A 135 -9.09 -10.80 -4.90
C ILE A 135 -9.79 -10.48 -6.22
N ARG A 136 -11.09 -10.14 -6.18
CA ARG A 136 -11.84 -9.73 -7.38
C ARG A 136 -11.29 -8.45 -7.98
N PHE A 137 -10.95 -7.47 -7.14
CA PHE A 137 -10.34 -6.21 -7.59
C PHE A 137 -9.02 -6.45 -8.36
N TYR A 138 -8.10 -7.23 -7.79
CA TYR A 138 -6.82 -7.52 -8.44
C TYR A 138 -6.95 -8.31 -9.73
N ARG A 139 -7.88 -9.28 -9.77
CA ARG A 139 -8.17 -10.02 -11.02
C ARG A 139 -8.71 -9.11 -12.11
N ARG A 140 -9.57 -8.12 -11.80
CA ARG A 140 -10.04 -7.12 -12.77
C ARG A 140 -8.93 -6.22 -13.29
N LEU A 141 -7.84 -6.05 -12.54
CA LEU A 141 -6.64 -5.35 -13.01
C LEU A 141 -5.73 -6.22 -13.89
N GLY A 142 -6.03 -7.51 -14.05
CA GLY A 142 -5.25 -8.45 -14.85
C GLY A 142 -4.18 -9.21 -14.06
N ALA A 143 -4.14 -9.06 -12.72
CA ALA A 143 -3.20 -9.79 -11.89
C ALA A 143 -3.58 -11.27 -11.76
N GLN A 144 -2.55 -12.13 -11.72
CA GLN A 144 -2.71 -13.57 -11.53
C GLN A 144 -2.40 -13.96 -10.09
N GLY A 145 -3.32 -14.62 -9.41
CA GLY A 145 -3.16 -15.08 -8.04
C GLY A 145 -2.74 -16.55 -7.96
N ARG A 146 -1.83 -16.86 -7.06
CA ARG A 146 -1.45 -18.23 -6.67
C ARG A 146 -1.61 -18.38 -5.16
N ARG A 147 -2.13 -19.53 -4.71
CA ARG A 147 -2.24 -19.80 -3.27
C ARG A 147 -0.86 -20.10 -2.69
N LYS A 148 -0.55 -19.50 -1.54
CA LYS A 148 0.65 -19.76 -0.73
C LYS A 148 0.28 -19.65 0.74
N GLU A 149 0.95 -20.40 1.59
CA GLU A 149 0.88 -20.23 3.05
C GLU A 149 1.91 -19.17 3.48
N ARG A 150 1.51 -18.27 4.37
CA ARG A 150 2.40 -17.31 5.01
C ARG A 150 2.72 -17.79 6.41
N PHE A 151 4.00 -17.97 6.70
CA PHE A 151 4.48 -18.32 8.04
C PHE A 151 5.09 -17.08 8.70
N THR A 152 4.82 -16.91 9.99
CA THR A 152 5.44 -15.88 10.82
C THR A 152 6.02 -16.55 12.06
N TRP A 153 7.29 -16.27 12.33
CA TRP A 153 7.97 -16.74 13.53
C TRP A 153 8.48 -15.54 14.33
N ALA A 154 7.84 -15.25 15.46
CA ALA A 154 8.31 -14.21 16.37
C ALA A 154 9.61 -14.67 17.04
N LEU A 155 10.70 -14.01 16.68
CA LEU A 155 12.01 -14.27 17.31
C LEU A 155 12.14 -13.37 18.54
N ALA A 156 12.61 -13.94 19.65
CA ALA A 156 12.97 -13.13 20.82
C ALA A 156 14.05 -12.11 20.43
N PRO A 157 14.00 -10.86 20.97
CA PRO A 157 15.09 -9.91 20.76
C PRO A 157 16.40 -10.57 21.16
N GLY A 158 17.41 -10.50 20.29
CA GLY A 158 18.75 -10.99 20.59
C GLY A 158 19.27 -10.35 21.87
N ARG A 159 19.84 -11.15 22.77
CA ARG A 159 20.51 -10.68 23.99
C ARG A 159 21.79 -9.95 23.61
#